data_97a7b99ad28241bea36cfd556cec41d2
#
_entry.id   97a7b99ad28241bea36cfd556cec41d2
#
_cell.length_a   1.000
_cell.length_b   1.000
_cell.length_c   1.000
_cell.angle_alpha   90.00
_cell.angle_beta   90.00
_cell.angle_gamma   90.00
#
_symmetry.space_group_name_H-M   'P 1'
#
loop_
_entity.id
_entity.type
_entity.pdbx_description
1 polymer ?
#
loop_
_entity_poly.entity_id
_entity_poly.type
_entity_poly.pdbx_seq_one_letter_code
_entity_poly.pdbx_strand_id
1 'polypeptide(L)'
;MKLEFRKLRADEIDCRIGQIKENGLSLLLYKDARCDMNVLDETVGPMNWKREHTRDNKNCIVSIWDEDKEQWISKEDTGTESNTEAEKGLASDSFKRACVNWGIGRELYTAPFIWIKAGDAEITSYGGKFRCNNKFSVAKLTYRKNGDIDGLAIRNEKTGNVVFAKMPKEKNNE
;
A
#
# COMPACT_ATOMS: atom_id res chain seq x y z
N MET A 1 21.02 11.92 -12.82
CA MET A 1 20.91 10.56 -12.19
C MET A 1 19.51 9.97 -12.43
N LYS A 2 19.37 8.68 -12.81
CA LYS A 2 18.06 8.04 -12.90
C LYS A 2 17.65 7.59 -11.49
N LEU A 3 16.70 8.29 -10.88
CA LEU A 3 16.16 7.92 -9.58
C LEU A 3 15.17 6.76 -9.74
N GLU A 4 15.41 5.65 -9.06
CA GLU A 4 14.55 4.46 -9.10
C GLU A 4 14.38 3.90 -7.70
N PHE A 5 13.13 3.80 -7.27
CA PHE A 5 12.77 3.20 -5.99
C PHE A 5 12.47 1.72 -6.17
N ARG A 6 12.91 0.90 -5.21
CA ARG A 6 12.58 -0.52 -5.19
C ARG A 6 11.08 -0.76 -5.02
N LYS A 7 10.62 -1.91 -5.40
CA LYS A 7 9.27 -2.38 -5.12
C LYS A 7 9.12 -2.76 -3.64
N LEU A 8 7.87 -2.72 -3.17
CA LEU A 8 7.54 -3.12 -1.81
C LEU A 8 7.76 -4.62 -1.62
N ARG A 9 8.22 -5.00 -0.43
CA ARG A 9 8.27 -6.39 0.01
C ARG A 9 6.91 -6.83 0.53
N ALA A 10 6.66 -8.13 0.59
CA ALA A 10 5.40 -8.69 1.08
C ALA A 10 5.07 -8.25 2.52
N ASP A 11 6.10 -8.16 3.37
CA ASP A 11 6.01 -7.74 4.78
C ASP A 11 5.79 -6.23 4.98
N GLU A 12 5.90 -5.43 3.91
CA GLU A 12 5.63 -3.99 3.90
C GLU A 12 4.21 -3.65 3.45
N ILE A 13 3.44 -4.67 3.05
CA ILE A 13 2.08 -4.50 2.53
C ILE A 13 1.08 -5.04 3.54
N ASP A 14 0.23 -4.16 4.03
CA ASP A 14 -0.87 -4.49 4.91
C ASP A 14 -2.14 -4.80 4.11
N CYS A 15 -2.99 -5.67 4.67
CA CYS A 15 -4.31 -6.00 4.14
C CYS A 15 -5.39 -5.33 4.97
N ARG A 16 -6.21 -4.49 4.35
CA ARG A 16 -7.36 -3.84 4.98
C ARG A 16 -8.66 -4.44 4.44
N ILE A 17 -9.58 -4.78 5.33
CA ILE A 17 -10.93 -5.16 4.92
C ILE A 17 -11.63 -3.92 4.34
N GLY A 18 -12.07 -4.04 3.10
CA GLY A 18 -12.81 -2.99 2.40
C GLY A 18 -14.32 -3.12 2.65
N GLN A 19 -14.96 -4.06 1.98
CA GLN A 19 -16.39 -4.32 2.10
C GLN A 19 -16.62 -5.73 2.63
N ILE A 20 -17.61 -5.90 3.54
CA ILE A 20 -18.03 -7.19 4.04
C ILE A 20 -19.47 -7.43 3.59
N LYS A 21 -19.75 -8.64 3.07
CA LYS A 21 -21.06 -9.15 2.71
C LYS A 21 -21.28 -10.52 3.37
N GLU A 22 -22.48 -11.04 3.30
CA GLU A 22 -22.80 -12.37 3.81
C GLU A 22 -21.93 -13.48 3.22
N ASN A 23 -21.62 -13.40 1.93
CA ASN A 23 -20.88 -14.42 1.17
C ASN A 23 -19.36 -14.21 1.11
N GLY A 24 -18.83 -13.14 1.72
CA GLY A 24 -17.41 -12.87 1.72
C GLY A 24 -17.04 -11.41 1.98
N LEU A 25 -15.78 -11.11 1.81
CA LEU A 25 -15.24 -9.76 1.99
C LEU A 25 -14.18 -9.42 0.94
N SER A 26 -14.03 -8.13 0.65
CA SER A 26 -12.94 -7.63 -0.16
C SER A 26 -11.77 -7.16 0.70
N LEU A 27 -10.54 -7.35 0.21
CA LEU A 27 -9.35 -6.77 0.80
C LEU A 27 -8.75 -5.70 -0.11
N LEU A 28 -8.22 -4.67 0.52
CA LEU A 28 -7.42 -3.63 -0.09
C LEU A 28 -5.99 -3.74 0.44
N LEU A 29 -5.02 -3.62 -0.44
CA LEU A 29 -3.61 -3.55 -0.08
C LEU A 29 -3.20 -2.10 0.16
N TYR A 30 -2.44 -1.87 1.21
CA TYR A 30 -1.89 -0.55 1.53
C TYR A 30 -0.53 -0.66 2.21
N LYS A 31 0.14 0.45 2.38
CA LYS A 31 1.41 0.58 3.12
C LYS A 31 1.28 1.64 4.20
N ASP A 32 2.04 1.53 5.26
CA ASP A 32 2.12 2.59 6.25
C ASP A 32 3.15 3.67 5.84
N ALA A 33 3.11 4.82 6.51
CA ALA A 33 4.00 5.94 6.21
C ALA A 33 5.48 5.63 6.55
N ARG A 34 5.76 4.70 7.47
CA ARG A 34 7.13 4.29 7.81
C ARG A 34 7.77 3.52 6.68
N CYS A 35 6.99 2.74 5.94
CA CYS A 35 7.48 2.08 4.75
C CYS A 35 8.01 3.11 3.73
N ASP A 36 7.27 4.21 3.50
CA ASP A 36 7.73 5.27 2.60
C ASP A 36 9.02 5.94 3.09
N MET A 37 9.12 6.22 4.41
CA MET A 37 10.34 6.77 4.99
C MET A 37 11.53 5.85 4.79
N ASN A 38 11.37 4.55 5.06
CA ASN A 38 12.44 3.57 4.88
C ASN A 38 12.90 3.49 3.41
N VAL A 39 11.97 3.49 2.47
CA VAL A 39 12.30 3.44 1.03
C VAL A 39 13.03 4.71 0.58
N LEU A 40 12.64 5.89 1.09
CA LEU A 40 13.34 7.15 0.84
C LEU A 40 14.76 7.12 1.44
N ASP A 41 14.89 6.71 2.70
CA ASP A 41 16.19 6.62 3.39
C ASP A 41 17.14 5.63 2.68
N GLU A 42 16.63 4.48 2.27
CA GLU A 42 17.40 3.47 1.54
C GLU A 42 17.87 3.97 0.16
N THR A 43 17.05 4.79 -0.52
CA THR A 43 17.31 5.17 -1.91
C THR A 43 18.15 6.43 -2.04
N VAL A 44 17.85 7.46 -1.27
CA VAL A 44 18.50 8.77 -1.38
C VAL A 44 19.28 9.17 -0.13
N GLY A 45 19.11 8.45 0.98
CA GLY A 45 19.68 8.78 2.27
C GLY A 45 18.82 9.79 3.06
N PRO A 46 18.84 9.72 4.40
CA PRO A 46 17.93 10.49 5.27
C PRO A 46 18.17 12.01 5.20
N MET A 47 19.34 12.47 4.72
CA MET A 47 19.66 13.87 4.59
C MET A 47 19.25 14.48 3.25
N ASN A 48 18.91 13.65 2.26
CA ASN A 48 18.63 14.06 0.89
C ASN A 48 17.15 14.07 0.53
N TRP A 49 16.28 13.95 1.53
CA TRP A 49 14.85 14.15 1.35
C TRP A 49 14.26 14.91 2.53
N LYS A 50 13.15 15.57 2.30
CA LYS A 50 12.37 16.26 3.33
C LYS A 50 10.89 16.22 2.99
N ARG A 51 10.03 16.40 4.00
CA ARG A 51 8.59 16.58 3.84
C ARG A 51 8.14 17.83 4.53
N GLU A 52 7.11 18.45 3.98
CA GLU A 52 6.44 19.62 4.52
C GLU A 52 4.93 19.44 4.37
N HIS A 53 4.18 19.71 5.43
CA HIS A 53 2.73 19.67 5.39
C HIS A 53 2.17 21.10 5.30
N THR A 54 1.14 21.26 4.45
CA THR A 54 0.42 22.52 4.25
C THR A 54 -1.09 22.28 4.38
N ARG A 55 -1.89 23.36 4.48
CA ARG A 55 -3.35 23.30 4.56
C ARG A 55 -3.84 22.37 5.67
N ASP A 56 -3.37 22.58 6.90
CA ASP A 56 -3.72 21.76 8.08
C ASP A 56 -3.53 20.25 7.84
N ASN A 57 -2.35 19.87 7.35
CA ASN A 57 -1.94 18.51 7.01
C ASN A 57 -2.68 17.86 5.82
N LYS A 58 -3.59 18.59 5.14
CA LYS A 58 -4.27 18.05 3.95
C LYS A 58 -3.32 17.77 2.81
N ASN A 59 -2.34 18.65 2.61
CA ASN A 59 -1.34 18.49 1.57
C ASN A 59 0.00 18.11 2.19
N CYS A 60 0.77 17.30 1.47
CA CYS A 60 2.16 16.99 1.78
C CYS A 60 3.03 17.20 0.54
N ILE A 61 4.11 17.93 0.74
CA ILE A 61 5.17 18.11 -0.24
C ILE A 61 6.32 17.21 0.17
N VAL A 62 6.73 16.30 -0.69
CA VAL A 62 7.96 15.50 -0.53
C VAL A 62 8.99 16.01 -1.52
N SER A 63 10.14 16.44 -1.00
CA SER A 63 11.23 16.98 -1.79
C SER A 63 12.46 16.09 -1.69
N ILE A 64 13.14 15.89 -2.82
CA ILE A 64 14.37 15.12 -2.92
C ILE A 64 15.44 16.03 -3.55
N TRP A 65 16.65 15.98 -3.00
CA TRP A 65 17.80 16.73 -3.54
C TRP A 65 18.29 16.10 -4.83
N ASP A 66 18.40 16.89 -5.88
CA ASP A 66 18.99 16.50 -7.15
C ASP A 66 20.41 17.10 -7.25
N GLU A 67 21.43 16.28 -7.09
CA GLU A 67 22.83 16.72 -7.12
C GLU A 67 23.25 17.26 -8.50
N ASP A 68 22.72 16.67 -9.59
CA ASP A 68 23.08 17.12 -10.95
C ASP A 68 22.55 18.52 -11.25
N LYS A 69 21.43 18.89 -10.64
CA LYS A 69 20.80 20.20 -10.82
C LYS A 69 21.01 21.16 -9.65
N GLU A 70 21.64 20.68 -8.58
CA GLU A 70 21.89 21.43 -7.34
C GLU A 70 20.63 22.10 -6.79
N GLN A 71 19.50 21.34 -6.78
CA GLN A 71 18.22 21.87 -6.33
C GLN A 71 17.32 20.79 -5.71
N TRP A 72 16.37 21.24 -4.89
CA TRP A 72 15.28 20.42 -4.38
C TRP A 72 14.20 20.26 -5.46
N ILE A 73 13.91 19.02 -5.82
CA ILE A 73 12.76 18.68 -6.67
C ILE A 73 11.61 18.26 -5.75
N SER A 74 10.44 18.85 -5.94
CA SER A 74 9.30 18.67 -5.05
C SER A 74 8.11 18.10 -5.79
N LYS A 75 7.37 17.21 -5.12
CA LYS A 75 6.07 16.69 -5.56
C LYS A 75 5.08 16.76 -4.41
N GLU A 76 3.88 17.22 -4.70
CA GLU A 76 2.81 17.45 -3.73
C GLU A 76 1.62 16.54 -4.02
N ASP A 77 0.91 16.14 -2.98
CA ASP A 77 -0.41 15.50 -3.08
C ASP A 77 -1.28 15.83 -1.86
N THR A 78 -2.58 15.59 -2.03
CA THR A 78 -3.61 15.84 -1.03
C THR A 78 -4.10 14.53 -0.43
N GLY A 79 -4.16 14.45 0.88
CA GLY A 79 -4.71 13.32 1.62
C GLY A 79 -6.21 13.46 1.85
N THR A 80 -6.81 12.35 2.29
CA THR A 80 -8.20 12.28 2.73
C THR A 80 -8.27 11.99 4.23
N GLU A 81 -9.28 12.53 4.90
CA GLU A 81 -9.49 12.31 6.33
C GLU A 81 -9.85 10.84 6.62
N SER A 82 -9.30 10.31 7.72
CA SER A 82 -9.70 9.02 8.23
C SER A 82 -10.88 9.16 9.21
N ASN A 83 -11.76 8.16 9.26
CA ASN A 83 -12.94 8.18 10.12
C ASN A 83 -12.63 8.03 11.63
N THR A 84 -11.41 7.66 12.00
CA THR A 84 -11.06 7.28 13.39
C THR A 84 -10.06 8.22 14.06
N GLU A 85 -9.13 8.80 13.32
CA GLU A 85 -8.13 9.78 13.80
C GLU A 85 -7.87 10.80 12.67
N ALA A 86 -8.81 11.72 12.49
CA ALA A 86 -8.86 12.59 11.32
C ALA A 86 -7.53 13.32 11.03
N GLU A 87 -6.97 13.98 12.00
CA GLU A 87 -5.79 14.83 11.83
C GLU A 87 -4.50 14.01 11.57
N LYS A 88 -4.29 12.96 12.36
CA LYS A 88 -3.15 12.04 12.24
C LYS A 88 -3.22 11.19 10.98
N GLY A 89 -4.42 10.74 10.64
CA GLY A 89 -4.72 10.00 9.42
C GLY A 89 -4.46 10.84 8.18
N LEU A 90 -4.86 12.13 8.22
CA LEU A 90 -4.71 13.07 7.13
C LEU A 90 -3.23 13.35 6.80
N ALA A 91 -2.40 13.62 7.79
CA ALA A 91 -0.96 13.84 7.60
C ALA A 91 -0.25 12.58 7.04
N SER A 92 -0.61 11.41 7.56
CA SER A 92 -0.08 10.14 7.06
C SER A 92 -0.53 9.85 5.63
N ASP A 93 -1.79 10.11 5.30
CA ASP A 93 -2.33 9.84 3.97
C ASP A 93 -1.75 10.79 2.91
N SER A 94 -1.70 12.10 3.19
CA SER A 94 -1.10 13.08 2.28
C SER A 94 0.38 12.78 1.99
N PHE A 95 1.15 12.35 3.01
CA PHE A 95 2.54 11.93 2.83
C PHE A 95 2.66 10.69 1.93
N LYS A 96 1.91 9.64 2.21
CA LYS A 96 1.91 8.41 1.39
C LYS A 96 1.57 8.70 -0.07
N ARG A 97 0.59 9.58 -0.32
CA ARG A 97 0.18 9.98 -1.68
C ARG A 97 1.27 10.79 -2.38
N ALA A 98 1.92 11.72 -1.67
CA ALA A 98 3.07 12.44 -2.22
C ALA A 98 4.23 11.49 -2.61
N CYS A 99 4.46 10.43 -1.81
CA CYS A 99 5.45 9.38 -2.12
C CYS A 99 5.07 8.56 -3.37
N VAL A 100 3.77 8.31 -3.59
CA VAL A 100 3.29 7.66 -4.84
C VAL A 100 3.64 8.50 -6.07
N ASN A 101 3.63 9.83 -5.98
CA ASN A 101 4.04 10.71 -7.07
C ASN A 101 5.54 10.55 -7.42
N TRP A 102 6.35 10.12 -6.46
CA TRP A 102 7.74 9.73 -6.68
C TRP A 102 7.91 8.31 -7.22
N GLY A 103 6.88 7.48 -7.17
CA GLY A 103 6.88 6.09 -7.63
C GLY A 103 6.92 5.05 -6.51
N ILE A 104 6.97 5.46 -5.24
CA ILE A 104 7.03 4.56 -4.09
C ILE A 104 5.64 3.94 -3.85
N GLY A 105 5.55 2.61 -3.90
CA GLY A 105 4.31 1.88 -3.67
C GLY A 105 3.25 2.04 -4.76
N ARG A 106 3.60 2.58 -5.92
CA ARG A 106 2.69 2.75 -7.06
C ARG A 106 2.16 1.42 -7.57
N GLU A 107 2.89 0.35 -7.41
CA GLU A 107 2.50 -1.01 -7.75
C GLU A 107 1.25 -1.50 -7.02
N LEU A 108 0.91 -0.95 -5.86
CA LEU A 108 -0.31 -1.32 -5.13
C LEU A 108 -1.59 -1.04 -5.94
N TYR A 109 -1.55 -0.05 -6.84
CA TYR A 109 -2.66 0.25 -7.76
C TYR A 109 -2.84 -0.80 -8.86
N THR A 110 -1.88 -1.71 -9.02
CA THR A 110 -1.96 -2.83 -9.98
C THR A 110 -2.43 -4.14 -9.34
N ALA A 111 -2.76 -4.11 -8.04
CA ALA A 111 -3.26 -5.26 -7.31
C ALA A 111 -4.56 -5.80 -7.94
N PRO A 112 -4.75 -7.12 -8.00
CA PRO A 112 -6.01 -7.70 -8.44
C PRO A 112 -7.12 -7.38 -7.43
N PHE A 113 -8.37 -7.49 -7.86
CA PHE A 113 -9.48 -7.53 -6.91
C PHE A 113 -9.35 -8.78 -6.03
N ILE A 114 -9.30 -8.58 -4.71
CA ILE A 114 -9.12 -9.63 -3.72
C ILE A 114 -10.47 -9.89 -3.05
N TRP A 115 -11.00 -11.08 -3.23
CA TRP A 115 -12.22 -11.53 -2.58
C TRP A 115 -11.97 -12.77 -1.75
N ILE A 116 -12.30 -12.71 -0.46
CA ILE A 116 -12.21 -13.83 0.49
C ILE A 116 -13.62 -14.34 0.72
N LYS A 117 -13.84 -15.63 0.49
CA LYS A 117 -15.15 -16.27 0.72
C LYS A 117 -15.48 -16.35 2.20
N ALA A 118 -16.77 -16.36 2.54
CA ALA A 118 -17.22 -16.44 3.93
C ALA A 118 -16.71 -17.68 4.68
N GLY A 119 -16.51 -18.81 3.97
CA GLY A 119 -15.93 -20.02 4.56
C GLY A 119 -14.44 -19.91 4.94
N ASP A 120 -13.72 -18.94 4.36
CA ASP A 120 -12.30 -18.67 4.62
C ASP A 120 -12.08 -17.50 5.58
N ALA A 121 -13.16 -16.86 6.03
CA ALA A 121 -13.17 -15.74 6.97
C ALA A 121 -14.33 -15.90 7.94
N GLU A 122 -14.10 -15.56 9.21
CA GLU A 122 -15.16 -15.59 10.22
C GLU A 122 -16.04 -14.34 10.10
N ILE A 123 -17.08 -14.42 9.29
CA ILE A 123 -18.04 -13.35 9.13
C ILE A 123 -19.19 -13.58 10.10
N THR A 124 -19.41 -12.62 10.98
CA THR A 124 -20.52 -12.61 11.94
C THR A 124 -21.52 -11.53 11.57
N SER A 125 -22.79 -11.74 11.88
CA SER A 125 -23.84 -10.75 11.67
C SER A 125 -24.44 -10.35 13.02
N TYR A 126 -24.52 -9.04 13.25
CA TYR A 126 -25.18 -8.47 14.41
C TYR A 126 -25.91 -7.19 14.00
N GLY A 127 -27.21 -7.13 14.27
CA GLY A 127 -28.05 -5.96 13.94
C GLY A 127 -28.08 -5.64 12.44
N GLY A 128 -28.02 -6.64 11.56
CA GLY A 128 -28.00 -6.46 10.11
C GLY A 128 -26.66 -5.98 9.54
N LYS A 129 -25.62 -5.88 10.37
CA LYS A 129 -24.27 -5.52 9.93
C LYS A 129 -23.33 -6.72 9.99
N PHE A 130 -22.59 -6.95 8.91
CA PHE A 130 -21.55 -7.97 8.85
C PHE A 130 -20.24 -7.46 9.42
N ARG A 131 -19.52 -8.30 10.17
CA ARG A 131 -18.22 -8.01 10.78
C ARG A 131 -17.28 -9.19 10.58
N CYS A 132 -16.01 -8.91 10.48
CA CYS A 132 -14.94 -9.90 10.48
C CYS A 132 -13.76 -9.36 11.29
N ASN A 133 -13.30 -10.17 12.26
CA ASN A 133 -12.16 -9.83 13.12
C ASN A 133 -10.87 -10.54 12.69
N ASN A 134 -10.90 -11.33 11.61
CA ASN A 134 -9.69 -11.95 11.09
C ASN A 134 -8.72 -10.88 10.58
N LYS A 135 -7.44 -11.17 10.76
CA LYS A 135 -6.34 -10.43 10.14
C LYS A 135 -5.81 -11.21 8.95
N PHE A 136 -5.40 -10.49 7.93
CA PHE A 136 -4.87 -11.05 6.70
C PHE A 136 -3.50 -10.44 6.41
N SER A 137 -2.61 -11.22 5.82
CA SER A 137 -1.29 -10.78 5.40
C SER A 137 -0.93 -11.28 4.01
N VAL A 138 0.02 -10.62 3.37
CA VAL A 138 0.57 -11.03 2.09
C VAL A 138 1.56 -12.19 2.32
N ALA A 139 1.18 -13.40 1.90
CA ALA A 139 2.00 -14.59 2.04
C ALA A 139 3.03 -14.74 0.90
N LYS A 140 2.68 -14.27 -0.31
CA LYS A 140 3.56 -14.30 -1.48
C LYS A 140 3.26 -13.14 -2.40
N LEU A 141 4.30 -12.57 -2.98
CA LEU A 141 4.23 -11.43 -3.88
C LEU A 141 5.29 -11.55 -4.97
N THR A 142 4.90 -11.36 -6.22
CA THR A 142 5.82 -11.28 -7.35
C THR A 142 5.43 -10.14 -8.28
N TYR A 143 6.42 -9.61 -8.99
CA TYR A 143 6.28 -8.46 -9.88
C TYR A 143 6.68 -8.82 -11.31
N ARG A 144 6.02 -8.17 -12.27
CA ARG A 144 6.44 -8.17 -13.68
C ARG A 144 7.64 -7.25 -13.88
N LYS A 145 8.27 -7.34 -15.04
CA LYS A 145 9.36 -6.44 -15.43
C LYS A 145 8.98 -4.96 -15.42
N ASN A 146 7.71 -4.64 -15.70
CA ASN A 146 7.19 -3.27 -15.65
C ASN A 146 6.84 -2.80 -14.23
N GLY A 147 6.98 -3.67 -13.22
CA GLY A 147 6.73 -3.37 -11.82
C GLY A 147 5.30 -3.64 -11.32
N ASP A 148 4.39 -4.11 -12.17
CA ASP A 148 3.03 -4.48 -11.75
C ASP A 148 3.03 -5.75 -10.92
N ILE A 149 2.06 -5.88 -10.00
CA ILE A 149 1.84 -7.11 -9.24
C ILE A 149 1.40 -8.22 -10.21
N ASP A 150 2.18 -9.27 -10.30
CA ASP A 150 1.92 -10.43 -11.15
C ASP A 150 1.31 -11.59 -10.37
N GLY A 151 1.96 -12.04 -9.31
CA GLY A 151 1.49 -13.07 -8.40
C GLY A 151 1.24 -12.51 -7.01
N LEU A 152 0.15 -12.96 -6.38
CA LEU A 152 -0.24 -12.54 -5.04
C LEU A 152 -0.93 -13.69 -4.30
N ALA A 153 -0.50 -13.98 -3.07
CA ALA A 153 -1.20 -14.89 -2.18
C ALA A 153 -1.46 -14.19 -0.83
N ILE A 154 -2.67 -14.37 -0.31
CA ILE A 154 -3.10 -13.82 0.98
C ILE A 154 -3.35 -14.96 1.97
N ARG A 155 -2.86 -14.80 3.18
CA ARG A 155 -3.04 -15.71 4.31
C ARG A 155 -4.01 -15.13 5.32
N ASN A 156 -4.88 -15.96 5.85
CA ASN A 156 -5.63 -15.66 7.07
C ASN A 156 -4.73 -15.98 8.28
N GLU A 157 -4.36 -14.98 9.05
CA GLU A 157 -3.44 -15.11 10.19
C GLU A 157 -3.98 -16.02 11.30
N LYS A 158 -5.31 -16.10 11.46
CA LYS A 158 -5.92 -16.96 12.49
C LYS A 158 -5.79 -18.44 12.16
N THR A 159 -5.97 -18.82 10.90
CA THR A 159 -5.95 -20.22 10.46
C THR A 159 -4.61 -20.65 9.90
N GLY A 160 -3.76 -19.70 9.49
CA GLY A 160 -2.52 -19.95 8.76
C GLY A 160 -2.71 -20.34 7.29
N ASN A 161 -3.95 -20.48 6.83
CA ASN A 161 -4.28 -20.92 5.48
C ASN A 161 -4.16 -19.79 4.45
N VAL A 162 -3.72 -20.13 3.24
CA VAL A 162 -3.82 -19.25 2.08
C VAL A 162 -5.28 -19.24 1.62
N VAL A 163 -5.91 -18.06 1.66
CA VAL A 163 -7.34 -17.86 1.38
C VAL A 163 -7.61 -17.14 0.06
N PHE A 164 -6.56 -16.63 -0.56
CA PHE A 164 -6.59 -16.06 -1.90
C PHE A 164 -5.24 -16.31 -2.59
N ALA A 165 -5.27 -16.68 -3.86
CA ALA A 165 -4.08 -16.79 -4.68
C ALA A 165 -4.38 -16.39 -6.12
N LYS A 166 -3.56 -15.48 -6.65
CA LYS A 166 -3.44 -15.18 -8.08
C LYS A 166 -2.06 -15.64 -8.51
N MET A 167 -2.01 -16.64 -9.39
CA MET A 167 -0.76 -17.11 -9.95
C MET A 167 -0.21 -16.13 -10.98
N PRO A 168 1.12 -15.99 -11.09
CA PRO A 168 1.74 -15.28 -12.20
C PRO A 168 1.25 -15.83 -13.53
N LYS A 169 1.06 -14.96 -14.52
CA LYS A 169 0.78 -15.44 -15.88
C LYS A 169 2.04 -16.15 -16.38
N GLU A 170 1.86 -17.36 -16.91
CA GLU A 170 2.95 -18.06 -17.58
C GLU A 170 3.54 -17.16 -18.67
N LYS A 171 4.88 -17.10 -18.72
CA LYS A 171 5.56 -16.46 -19.85
C LYS A 171 5.28 -17.31 -21.07
N ASN A 172 4.39 -16.86 -21.96
CA ASN A 172 4.46 -17.35 -23.32
C ASN A 172 5.84 -16.96 -23.83
N ASN A 173 6.69 -17.97 -24.06
CA ASN A 173 7.96 -17.78 -24.76
C ASN A 173 7.61 -17.37 -26.20
N GLU A 174 7.66 -16.08 -26.49
CA GLU A 174 7.88 -15.53 -27.82
C GLU A 174 9.32 -15.05 -27.95
#